data_815900f8687a25680c717f3f4887a43e
#
_entry.id   815900f8687a25680c717f3f4887a43e
#
_cell.length_a   1.000
_cell.length_b   1.000
_cell.length_c   1.000
_cell.angle_alpha   90.00
_cell.angle_beta   90.00
_cell.angle_gamma   90.00
#
_symmetry.space_group_name_H-M   'P 1'
#
loop_
_entity.id
_entity.type
_entity.pdbx_description
1 polymer ?
#
loop_
_entity_poly.entity_id
_entity_poly.type
_entity_poly.pdbx_seq_one_letter_code
_entity_poly.pdbx_strand_id
1 'polypeptide(L)'
;MKYYFLLLCISAVYICPAHAMSDCSKGNNVQEVNECAERNKTEAELNLNKEYKAAKTRIEQIYKGHDQESSQYRSAFLDTQRNWLKYRDSQCRLEAYAAEQGSDAYVSVMNFCIDRLDKERTAILKQLPY
;
A
#
# COMPACT_ATOMS: atom_id res chain seq x y z
N MET A 1 -21.10 45.39 34.61
CA MET A 1 -21.06 44.98 33.17
C MET A 1 -19.89 44.01 33.00
N LYS A 2 -20.21 42.71 32.85
CA LYS A 2 -19.18 41.66 32.67
C LYS A 2 -19.14 41.28 31.20
N TYR A 3 -18.10 41.60 30.49
CA TYR A 3 -17.87 41.20 29.11
C TYR A 3 -17.31 39.79 29.11
N TYR A 4 -18.12 38.82 28.65
CA TYR A 4 -17.65 37.48 28.33
C TYR A 4 -17.02 37.49 26.95
N PHE A 5 -15.71 37.38 26.89
CA PHE A 5 -14.96 37.12 25.66
C PHE A 5 -15.11 35.64 25.31
N LEU A 6 -15.93 35.36 24.32
CA LEU A 6 -16.06 34.04 23.70
C LEU A 6 -14.85 33.84 22.77
N LEU A 7 -13.86 33.08 23.23
CA LEU A 7 -12.75 32.61 22.40
C LEU A 7 -13.28 31.50 21.49
N LEU A 8 -13.55 31.83 20.23
CA LEU A 8 -13.81 30.87 19.15
C LEU A 8 -12.49 30.18 18.78
N CYS A 9 -12.27 28.95 19.29
CA CYS A 9 -11.22 28.07 18.82
C CYS A 9 -11.61 27.54 17.43
N ILE A 10 -11.08 28.16 16.39
CA ILE A 10 -11.16 27.64 15.01
C ILE A 10 -10.16 26.49 14.90
N SER A 11 -10.66 25.25 15.06
CA SER A 11 -9.90 24.04 14.78
C SER A 11 -9.72 23.94 13.26
N ALA A 12 -8.52 24.30 12.77
CA ALA A 12 -8.13 24.04 11.39
C ALA A 12 -8.04 22.52 11.18
N VAL A 13 -9.06 21.94 10.58
CA VAL A 13 -9.02 20.55 10.10
C VAL A 13 -8.09 20.53 8.89
N TYR A 14 -6.85 20.10 9.08
CA TYR A 14 -5.95 19.76 7.98
C TYR A 14 -6.50 18.54 7.26
N ILE A 15 -7.25 18.76 6.18
CA ILE A 15 -7.63 17.73 5.23
C ILE A 15 -6.35 17.40 4.47
N CYS A 16 -5.65 16.33 4.89
CA CYS A 16 -4.61 15.72 4.08
C CYS A 16 -5.27 15.24 2.78
N PRO A 17 -4.87 15.70 1.58
CA PRO A 17 -5.41 15.14 0.35
C PRO A 17 -5.00 13.68 0.31
N ALA A 18 -5.97 12.78 0.46
CA ALA A 18 -5.79 11.40 0.02
C ALA A 18 -5.49 11.48 -1.48
N HIS A 19 -4.28 11.18 -1.89
CA HIS A 19 -3.93 11.06 -3.30
C HIS A 19 -4.78 9.92 -3.87
N ALA A 20 -5.91 10.28 -4.45
CA ALA A 20 -6.72 9.33 -5.20
C ALA A 20 -5.90 8.89 -6.39
N MET A 21 -5.60 7.58 -6.44
CA MET A 21 -4.87 7.01 -7.57
C MET A 21 -5.62 7.29 -8.86
N SER A 22 -4.87 7.55 -9.93
CA SER A 22 -5.43 7.94 -11.21
C SER A 22 -6.28 6.83 -11.81
N ASP A 23 -7.48 7.19 -12.26
CA ASP A 23 -8.34 6.30 -13.03
C ASP A 23 -7.77 6.16 -14.45
N CYS A 24 -7.05 5.07 -14.68
CA CYS A 24 -6.39 4.80 -15.95
C CYS A 24 -7.36 4.47 -17.10
N SER A 25 -8.65 4.25 -16.82
CA SER A 25 -9.67 4.03 -17.86
C SER A 25 -9.92 5.27 -18.73
N LYS A 26 -9.47 6.44 -18.29
CA LYS A 26 -9.61 7.73 -18.98
C LYS A 26 -8.45 8.05 -19.93
N GLY A 27 -7.48 7.16 -20.10
CA GLY A 27 -6.42 7.30 -21.08
C GLY A 27 -6.98 7.33 -22.51
N ASN A 28 -6.47 8.26 -23.34
CA ASN A 28 -6.93 8.41 -24.73
C ASN A 28 -6.31 7.38 -25.68
N ASN A 29 -5.24 6.72 -25.24
CA ASN A 29 -4.53 5.71 -26.00
C ASN A 29 -3.83 4.70 -25.07
N VAL A 30 -3.35 3.60 -25.66
CA VAL A 30 -2.72 2.49 -24.93
C VAL A 30 -1.48 2.96 -24.14
N GLN A 31 -0.69 3.87 -24.68
CA GLN A 31 0.49 4.38 -24.00
C GLN A 31 0.13 5.13 -22.73
N GLU A 32 -0.85 6.02 -22.77
CA GLU A 32 -1.31 6.76 -21.58
C GLU A 32 -1.84 5.83 -20.50
N VAL A 33 -2.57 4.77 -20.89
CA VAL A 33 -3.06 3.74 -19.96
C VAL A 33 -1.90 2.99 -19.31
N ASN A 34 -0.88 2.59 -20.08
CA ASN A 34 0.29 1.88 -19.56
C ASN A 34 1.11 2.74 -18.59
N GLU A 35 1.38 3.99 -18.96
CA GLU A 35 2.09 4.94 -18.07
C GLU A 35 1.32 5.23 -16.79
N CYS A 36 0.00 5.33 -16.87
CA CYS A 36 -0.87 5.47 -15.71
C CYS A 36 -0.80 4.23 -14.80
N ALA A 37 -0.90 3.03 -15.35
CA ALA A 37 -0.80 1.78 -14.60
C ALA A 37 0.57 1.64 -13.90
N GLU A 38 1.65 2.03 -14.56
CA GLU A 38 3.00 2.01 -13.99
C GLU A 38 3.14 2.99 -12.82
N ARG A 39 2.63 4.23 -12.98
CA ARG A 39 2.62 5.21 -11.88
C ARG A 39 1.83 4.71 -10.67
N ASN A 40 0.64 4.16 -10.90
CA ASN A 40 -0.21 3.63 -9.83
C ASN A 40 0.47 2.47 -9.09
N LYS A 41 1.05 1.52 -9.82
CA LYS A 41 1.86 0.43 -9.24
C LYS A 41 3.00 0.97 -8.39
N THR A 42 3.78 1.91 -8.93
CA THR A 42 4.92 2.49 -8.22
C THR A 42 4.49 3.15 -6.90
N GLU A 43 3.40 3.90 -6.93
CA GLU A 43 2.85 4.51 -5.72
C GLU A 43 2.34 3.47 -4.71
N ALA A 44 1.68 2.42 -5.19
CA ALA A 44 1.21 1.33 -4.33
C ALA A 44 2.38 0.58 -3.66
N GLU A 45 3.46 0.30 -4.39
CA GLU A 45 4.68 -0.31 -3.85
C GLU A 45 5.37 0.59 -2.80
N LEU A 46 5.43 1.90 -3.02
CA LEU A 46 5.95 2.85 -2.04
C LEU A 46 5.11 2.87 -0.76
N ASN A 47 3.78 2.87 -0.89
CA ASN A 47 2.85 2.85 0.23
C ASN A 47 2.92 1.52 0.99
N LEU A 48 3.02 0.40 0.30
CA LEU A 48 3.23 -0.92 0.90
C LEU A 48 4.51 -0.97 1.74
N ASN A 49 5.63 -0.50 1.17
CA ASN A 49 6.91 -0.47 1.86
C ASN A 49 6.90 0.46 3.08
N LYS A 50 6.23 1.61 2.99
CA LYS A 50 6.04 2.53 4.12
C LYS A 50 5.25 1.86 5.23
N GLU A 51 4.13 1.21 4.91
CA GLU A 51 3.29 0.53 5.89
C GLU A 51 3.96 -0.70 6.51
N TYR A 52 4.74 -1.46 5.72
CA TYR A 52 5.56 -2.56 6.26
C TYR A 52 6.53 -2.07 7.35
N LYS A 53 7.20 -0.93 7.12
CA LYS A 53 8.09 -0.32 8.13
C LYS A 53 7.30 0.14 9.36
N ALA A 54 6.15 0.78 9.16
CA ALA A 54 5.29 1.23 10.26
C ALA A 54 4.76 0.04 11.10
N ALA A 55 4.37 -1.06 10.46
CA ALA A 55 3.95 -2.28 11.16
C ALA A 55 5.08 -2.86 12.00
N LYS A 56 6.31 -2.90 11.50
CA LYS A 56 7.48 -3.32 12.30
C LYS A 56 7.65 -2.47 13.56
N THR A 57 7.55 -1.16 13.44
CA THR A 57 7.65 -0.25 14.59
C THR A 57 6.54 -0.49 15.61
N ARG A 58 5.30 -0.70 15.17
CA ARG A 58 4.19 -1.03 16.09
C ARG A 58 4.42 -2.34 16.82
N ILE A 59 4.91 -3.36 16.12
CA ILE A 59 5.27 -4.67 16.73
C ILE A 59 6.34 -4.46 17.80
N GLU A 60 7.41 -3.72 17.52
CA GLU A 60 8.47 -3.44 18.47
C GLU A 60 7.98 -2.68 19.71
N GLN A 61 7.05 -1.74 19.52
CA GLN A 61 6.45 -0.99 20.63
C GLN A 61 5.56 -1.84 21.52
N ILE A 62 4.73 -2.70 20.93
CA ILE A 62 3.78 -3.55 21.69
C ILE A 62 4.54 -4.63 22.49
N TYR A 63 5.59 -5.21 21.92
CA TYR A 63 6.40 -6.24 22.57
C TYR A 63 7.62 -5.68 23.34
N LYS A 64 7.62 -4.38 23.66
CA LYS A 64 8.72 -3.77 24.40
C LYS A 64 8.85 -4.42 25.79
N GLY A 65 10.05 -4.93 26.09
CA GLY A 65 10.32 -5.69 27.33
C GLY A 65 9.99 -7.18 27.26
N HIS A 66 9.56 -7.68 26.09
CA HIS A 66 9.29 -9.08 25.78
C HIS A 66 10.10 -9.53 24.56
N ASP A 67 11.43 -9.57 24.73
CA ASP A 67 12.38 -9.72 23.60
C ASP A 67 12.21 -11.02 22.83
N GLN A 68 11.88 -12.12 23.51
CA GLN A 68 11.68 -13.42 22.87
C GLN A 68 10.43 -13.39 21.98
N GLU A 69 9.30 -12.94 22.51
CA GLU A 69 8.02 -12.82 21.78
C GLU A 69 8.14 -11.83 20.63
N SER A 70 8.80 -10.71 20.86
CA SER A 70 9.11 -9.72 19.80
C SER A 70 9.89 -10.34 18.66
N SER A 71 10.93 -11.11 18.96
CA SER A 71 11.76 -11.78 17.95
C SER A 71 10.97 -12.81 17.15
N GLN A 72 10.16 -13.63 17.84
CA GLN A 72 9.32 -14.65 17.20
C GLN A 72 8.26 -14.01 16.29
N TYR A 73 7.57 -12.97 16.76
CA TYR A 73 6.56 -12.28 15.96
C TYR A 73 7.17 -11.62 14.71
N ARG A 74 8.32 -10.95 14.87
CA ARG A 74 9.02 -10.32 13.74
C ARG A 74 9.49 -11.33 12.69
N SER A 75 9.96 -12.50 13.12
CA SER A 75 10.35 -13.58 12.21
C SER A 75 9.15 -14.08 11.41
N ALA A 76 8.03 -14.40 12.09
CA ALA A 76 6.80 -14.81 11.44
C ALA A 76 6.26 -13.74 10.47
N PHE A 77 6.32 -12.48 10.87
CA PHE A 77 5.90 -11.35 10.03
C PHE A 77 6.77 -11.23 8.76
N LEU A 78 8.09 -11.35 8.90
CA LEU A 78 9.01 -11.33 7.77
C LEU A 78 8.74 -12.48 6.79
N ASP A 79 8.53 -13.69 7.29
CA ASP A 79 8.25 -14.86 6.46
C ASP A 79 6.89 -14.73 5.76
N THR A 80 5.88 -14.22 6.47
CA THR A 80 4.57 -13.91 5.89
C THR A 80 4.68 -12.89 4.75
N GLN A 81 5.46 -11.82 4.93
CA GLN A 81 5.64 -10.82 3.88
C GLN A 81 6.39 -11.38 2.66
N ARG A 82 7.41 -12.19 2.87
CA ARG A 82 8.17 -12.84 1.78
C ARG A 82 7.30 -13.80 0.98
N ASN A 83 6.49 -14.61 1.65
CA ASN A 83 5.58 -15.54 1.00
C ASN A 83 4.47 -14.80 0.25
N TRP A 84 3.97 -13.70 0.80
CA TRP A 84 2.99 -12.86 0.13
C TRP A 84 3.56 -12.22 -1.15
N LEU A 85 4.79 -11.72 -1.14
CA LEU A 85 5.45 -11.20 -2.35
C LEU A 85 5.54 -12.26 -3.47
N LYS A 86 5.89 -13.50 -3.11
CA LYS A 86 5.91 -14.62 -4.07
C LYS A 86 4.52 -14.90 -4.63
N TYR A 87 3.50 -14.88 -3.77
CA TYR A 87 2.11 -15.04 -4.19
C TYR A 87 1.71 -13.91 -5.14
N ARG A 88 1.94 -12.64 -4.79
CA ARG A 88 1.64 -11.48 -5.62
C ARG A 88 2.21 -11.65 -7.03
N ASP A 89 3.52 -11.91 -7.09
CA ASP A 89 4.22 -11.98 -8.38
C ASP A 89 3.76 -13.18 -9.23
N SER A 90 3.45 -14.31 -8.60
CA SER A 90 2.92 -15.48 -9.32
C SER A 90 1.48 -15.28 -9.78
N GLN A 91 0.63 -14.68 -8.93
CA GLN A 91 -0.75 -14.34 -9.26
C GLN A 91 -0.82 -13.37 -10.45
N CYS A 92 0.00 -12.31 -10.44
CA CYS A 92 0.00 -11.33 -11.51
C CYS A 92 0.52 -11.92 -12.84
N ARG A 93 1.49 -12.84 -12.80
CA ARG A 93 1.89 -13.58 -14.00
C ARG A 93 0.75 -14.47 -14.53
N LEU A 94 -0.03 -15.06 -13.64
CA LEU A 94 -1.19 -15.86 -14.03
C LEU A 94 -2.27 -15.00 -14.70
N GLU A 95 -2.56 -13.81 -14.16
CA GLU A 95 -3.52 -12.87 -14.75
C GLU A 95 -3.05 -12.36 -16.13
N ALA A 96 -1.75 -12.15 -16.30
CA ALA A 96 -1.16 -11.72 -17.57
C ALA A 96 -0.91 -12.86 -18.58
N TYR A 97 -1.26 -14.10 -18.25
CA TYR A 97 -0.88 -15.30 -19.04
C TYR A 97 -1.37 -15.28 -20.48
N ALA A 98 -2.51 -14.64 -20.78
CA ALA A 98 -3.06 -14.56 -22.14
C ALA A 98 -2.33 -13.57 -23.04
N ALA A 99 -1.49 -12.69 -22.49
CA ALA A 99 -0.70 -11.74 -23.25
C ALA A 99 0.71 -12.28 -23.49
N GLU A 100 1.31 -11.93 -24.63
CA GLU A 100 2.70 -12.29 -24.93
C GLU A 100 3.65 -11.68 -23.91
N GLN A 101 4.49 -12.51 -23.30
CA GLN A 101 5.44 -12.07 -22.26
C GLN A 101 6.37 -10.97 -22.80
N GLY A 102 6.43 -9.85 -22.08
CA GLY A 102 7.22 -8.68 -22.44
C GLY A 102 6.52 -7.71 -23.39
N SER A 103 5.29 -8.02 -23.85
CA SER A 103 4.48 -7.06 -24.60
C SER A 103 3.92 -5.96 -23.68
N ASP A 104 3.54 -4.82 -24.29
CA ASP A 104 2.89 -3.72 -23.54
C ASP A 104 1.60 -4.18 -22.82
N ALA A 105 0.84 -5.08 -23.45
CA ALA A 105 -0.35 -5.67 -22.86
C ALA A 105 -0.01 -6.50 -21.61
N TYR A 106 1.04 -7.33 -21.68
CA TYR A 106 1.53 -8.10 -20.54
C TYR A 106 1.95 -7.19 -19.39
N VAL A 107 2.79 -6.19 -19.68
CA VAL A 107 3.29 -5.23 -18.69
C VAL A 107 2.14 -4.45 -18.04
N SER A 108 1.15 -4.04 -18.82
CA SER A 108 -0.02 -3.31 -18.33
C SER A 108 -0.85 -4.16 -17.35
N VAL A 109 -1.16 -5.41 -17.70
CA VAL A 109 -1.91 -6.33 -16.83
C VAL A 109 -1.13 -6.61 -15.54
N MET A 110 0.20 -6.83 -15.63
CA MET A 110 1.07 -6.98 -14.46
C MET A 110 0.99 -5.77 -13.53
N ASN A 111 1.08 -4.55 -14.08
CA ASN A 111 1.06 -3.31 -13.29
C ASN A 111 -0.28 -3.10 -12.59
N PHE A 112 -1.41 -3.33 -13.25
CA PHE A 112 -2.74 -3.26 -12.64
C PHE A 112 -2.93 -4.29 -11.50
N CYS A 113 -2.47 -5.52 -11.73
CA CYS A 113 -2.56 -6.57 -10.74
C CYS A 113 -1.71 -6.26 -9.49
N ILE A 114 -0.45 -5.84 -9.68
CA ILE A 114 0.46 -5.48 -8.58
C ILE A 114 -0.11 -4.30 -7.79
N ASP A 115 -0.58 -3.24 -8.47
CA ASP A 115 -1.23 -2.10 -7.83
C ASP A 115 -2.38 -2.53 -6.91
N ARG A 116 -3.27 -3.36 -7.40
CA ARG A 116 -4.42 -3.86 -6.63
C ARG A 116 -3.98 -4.67 -5.42
N LEU A 117 -3.10 -5.66 -5.61
CA LEU A 117 -2.65 -6.54 -4.53
C LEU A 117 -1.84 -5.79 -3.46
N ASP A 118 -1.00 -4.83 -3.87
CA ASP A 118 -0.23 -4.01 -2.93
C ASP A 118 -1.13 -3.13 -2.06
N LYS A 119 -2.22 -2.58 -2.61
CA LYS A 119 -3.23 -1.83 -1.85
C LYS A 119 -3.95 -2.73 -0.83
N GLU A 120 -4.38 -3.91 -1.26
CA GLU A 120 -5.01 -4.90 -0.38
C GLU A 120 -4.07 -5.28 0.77
N ARG A 121 -2.80 -5.56 0.46
CA ARG A 121 -1.79 -5.89 1.47
C ARG A 121 -1.51 -4.73 2.41
N THR A 122 -1.42 -3.52 1.91
CA THR A 122 -1.24 -2.31 2.72
C THR A 122 -2.37 -2.16 3.75
N ALA A 123 -3.61 -2.42 3.37
CA ALA A 123 -4.75 -2.39 4.28
C ALA A 123 -4.64 -3.46 5.38
N ILE A 124 -4.17 -4.66 5.06
CA ILE A 124 -3.92 -5.74 6.03
C ILE A 124 -2.79 -5.34 7.01
N LEU A 125 -1.69 -4.79 6.48
CA LEU A 125 -0.55 -4.39 7.32
C LEU A 125 -0.90 -3.32 8.34
N LYS A 126 -1.86 -2.43 8.06
CA LYS A 126 -2.36 -1.42 9.00
C LYS A 126 -3.01 -2.01 10.25
N GLN A 127 -3.48 -3.26 10.18
CA GLN A 127 -4.15 -3.95 11.30
C GLN A 127 -3.16 -4.65 12.22
N LEU A 128 -1.87 -4.77 11.83
CA LEU A 128 -0.85 -5.45 12.63
C LEU A 128 -0.33 -4.57 13.79
N PRO A 129 0.05 -5.19 14.92
CA PRO A 129 -0.13 -6.61 15.27
C PRO A 129 -1.57 -6.91 15.67
N TYR A 130 -1.97 -8.20 15.54
CA TYR A 130 -3.28 -8.70 15.93
C TYR A 130 -3.32 -8.97 17.43
#